data_cbc4a67957dd4ce2c316931f2677aa08
#
_entry.id   cbc4a67957dd4ce2c316931f2677aa08
#
_cell.length_a   1.000
_cell.length_b   1.000
_cell.length_c   1.000
_cell.angle_alpha   90.00
_cell.angle_beta   90.00
_cell.angle_gamma   90.00
#
_symmetry.space_group_name_H-M   'P 1'
#
loop_
_entity.id
_entity.type
_entity.pdbx_description
1 polymer ?
#
loop_
_entity_poly.entity_id
_entity_poly.type
_entity_poly.pdbx_seq_one_letter_code
_entity_poly.pdbx_strand_id
1 'polypeptide(L)'
;MKNSLKLLDEVLNKKNYTKEDIIYLMSLKKPEYLEKLYKKAYEVKEKYIGKKAYFRGLIEFSNKCIKDCLYCGIRASNTDVERFDMTKEEILEMAHWAYENRYGSLTLQSGER
;
A
#
# COMPACT_ATOMS: atom_id res chain seq x y z
N MET A 1 3.80 35.69 0.04
CA MET A 1 2.77 34.70 -0.32
C MET A 1 2.82 34.25 -1.78
N LYS A 2 2.89 35.15 -2.77
CA LYS A 2 3.01 34.76 -4.22
C LYS A 2 4.25 33.90 -4.54
N ASN A 3 5.37 34.10 -3.83
CA ASN A 3 6.63 33.39 -4.08
C ASN A 3 6.57 31.89 -3.71
N SER A 4 5.76 31.50 -2.72
CA SER A 4 5.70 30.10 -2.27
C SER A 4 4.79 29.21 -3.14
N LEU A 5 3.74 29.79 -3.76
CA LEU A 5 2.91 29.06 -4.74
C LEU A 5 3.66 28.84 -6.06
N LYS A 6 4.45 29.84 -6.50
CA LYS A 6 5.29 29.70 -7.69
C LYS A 6 6.34 28.60 -7.52
N LEU A 7 7.00 28.55 -6.36
CA LEU A 7 7.94 27.47 -6.04
C LEU A 7 7.27 26.10 -6.06
N LEU A 8 6.07 25.99 -5.48
CA LEU A 8 5.31 24.72 -5.50
C LEU A 8 5.02 24.29 -6.94
N ASP A 9 4.55 25.21 -7.80
CA ASP A 9 4.26 24.90 -9.20
C ASP A 9 5.53 24.50 -9.97
N GLU A 10 6.66 25.15 -9.71
CA GLU A 10 7.96 24.78 -10.29
C GLU A 10 8.38 23.35 -9.88
N VAL A 11 8.27 23.04 -8.59
CA VAL A 11 8.60 21.69 -8.08
C VAL A 11 7.66 20.63 -8.65
N LEU A 12 6.34 20.87 -8.65
CA LEU A 12 5.35 19.90 -9.14
C LEU A 12 5.48 19.58 -10.65
N ASN A 13 6.10 20.47 -11.43
CA ASN A 13 6.30 20.27 -12.86
C ASN A 13 7.66 19.66 -13.24
N LYS A 14 8.52 19.36 -12.28
CA LYS A 14 9.76 18.62 -12.53
C LYS A 14 9.49 17.20 -13.01
N LYS A 15 10.34 16.70 -13.90
CA LYS A 15 10.34 15.28 -14.31
C LYS A 15 11.02 14.37 -13.27
N ASN A 16 12.11 14.88 -12.69
CA ASN A 16 12.88 14.19 -11.66
C ASN A 16 12.91 15.04 -10.40
N TYR A 17 12.54 14.46 -9.28
CA TYR A 17 12.57 15.12 -7.98
C TYR A 17 13.90 14.86 -7.28
N THR A 18 14.46 15.89 -6.67
CA THR A 18 15.59 15.76 -5.74
C THR A 18 15.07 15.36 -4.34
N LYS A 19 15.98 14.99 -3.46
CA LYS A 19 15.65 14.74 -2.05
C LYS A 19 15.00 15.97 -1.39
N GLU A 20 15.51 17.15 -1.71
CA GLU A 20 15.04 18.43 -1.19
C GLU A 20 13.63 18.74 -1.68
N ASP A 21 13.33 18.47 -2.95
CA ASP A 21 11.98 18.60 -3.51
C ASP A 21 10.97 17.70 -2.76
N ILE A 22 11.34 16.45 -2.49
CA ILE A 22 10.47 15.52 -1.77
C ILE A 22 10.26 15.98 -0.32
N ILE A 23 11.31 16.42 0.38
CA ILE A 23 11.20 16.98 1.73
C ILE A 23 10.27 18.19 1.72
N TYR A 24 10.41 19.07 0.75
CA TYR A 24 9.55 20.25 0.59
C TYR A 24 8.08 19.85 0.40
N LEU A 25 7.78 18.93 -0.51
CA LEU A 25 6.42 18.46 -0.77
C LEU A 25 5.79 17.77 0.46
N MET A 26 6.57 16.96 1.19
CA MET A 26 6.11 16.29 2.42
C MET A 26 5.93 17.26 3.60
N SER A 27 6.57 18.43 3.58
CA SER A 27 6.45 19.45 4.62
C SER A 27 5.23 20.38 4.46
N LEU A 28 4.49 20.26 3.35
CA LEU A 28 3.33 21.08 3.07
C LEU A 28 2.23 20.85 4.11
N LYS A 29 1.69 21.95 4.67
CA LYS A 29 0.62 21.89 5.69
C LYS A 29 -0.62 22.70 5.30
N LYS A 30 -0.48 23.67 4.40
CA LYS A 30 -1.59 24.52 4.00
C LYS A 30 -2.55 23.75 3.07
N PRO A 31 -3.87 23.76 3.33
CA PRO A 31 -4.84 23.05 2.50
C PRO A 31 -4.74 23.36 1.00
N GLU A 32 -4.57 24.63 0.65
CA GLU A 32 -4.42 25.07 -0.75
C GLU A 32 -3.21 24.47 -1.47
N TYR A 33 -2.11 24.17 -0.74
CA TYR A 33 -0.91 23.57 -1.29
C TYR A 33 -1.06 22.05 -1.39
N LEU A 34 -1.69 21.43 -0.39
CA LEU A 34 -2.00 20.01 -0.41
C LEU A 34 -2.97 19.67 -1.55
N GLU A 35 -3.98 20.50 -1.78
CA GLU A 35 -4.91 20.32 -2.89
C GLU A 35 -4.18 20.33 -4.25
N LYS A 36 -3.26 21.27 -4.47
CA LYS A 36 -2.42 21.28 -5.69
C LYS A 36 -1.56 20.02 -5.81
N LEU A 37 -0.94 19.58 -4.72
CA LEU A 37 -0.14 18.36 -4.70
C LEU A 37 -1.00 17.14 -5.06
N TYR A 38 -2.16 16.98 -4.43
CA TYR A 38 -3.06 15.86 -4.69
C TYR A 38 -3.61 15.87 -6.11
N LYS A 39 -3.97 17.05 -6.63
CA LYS A 39 -4.40 17.20 -8.02
C LYS A 39 -3.31 16.75 -8.98
N LYS A 40 -2.07 17.20 -8.77
CA LYS A 40 -0.93 16.79 -9.60
C LYS A 40 -0.65 15.28 -9.50
N ALA A 41 -0.69 14.71 -8.31
CA ALA A 41 -0.54 13.27 -8.10
C ALA A 41 -1.63 12.49 -8.85
N TYR A 42 -2.87 12.96 -8.80
CA TYR A 42 -3.98 12.37 -9.53
C TYR A 42 -3.80 12.43 -11.05
N GLU A 43 -3.37 13.58 -11.58
CA GLU A 43 -3.07 13.75 -13.02
C GLU A 43 -1.99 12.77 -13.49
N VAL A 44 -0.93 12.60 -12.69
CA VAL A 44 0.14 11.64 -12.97
C VAL A 44 -0.41 10.20 -12.94
N LYS A 45 -1.18 9.85 -11.89
CA LYS A 45 -1.83 8.54 -11.82
C LYS A 45 -2.73 8.28 -13.02
N GLU A 46 -3.58 9.25 -13.37
CA GLU A 46 -4.51 9.13 -14.51
C GLU A 46 -3.76 8.88 -15.82
N LYS A 47 -2.65 9.59 -16.02
CA LYS A 47 -1.82 9.46 -17.23
C LYS A 47 -1.20 8.07 -17.40
N TYR A 48 -0.73 7.45 -16.30
CA TYR A 48 0.06 6.21 -16.38
C TYR A 48 -0.75 4.95 -16.06
N ILE A 49 -1.76 5.05 -15.21
CA ILE A 49 -2.54 3.91 -14.68
C ILE A 49 -4.04 4.05 -15.00
N GLY A 50 -4.50 5.25 -15.37
CA GLY A 50 -5.91 5.57 -15.55
C GLY A 50 -6.62 5.85 -14.21
N LYS A 51 -7.94 5.99 -14.29
CA LYS A 51 -8.79 6.33 -13.14
C LYS A 51 -9.13 5.14 -12.24
N LYS A 52 -8.71 3.93 -12.62
CA LYS A 52 -9.03 2.70 -11.89
C LYS A 52 -8.19 2.57 -10.62
N ALA A 53 -8.79 1.98 -9.60
CA ALA A 53 -8.11 1.41 -8.46
C ALA A 53 -8.18 -0.12 -8.58
N TYR A 54 -7.08 -0.79 -8.27
CA TYR A 54 -7.02 -2.24 -8.28
C TYR A 54 -6.94 -2.73 -6.84
N PHE A 55 -7.83 -3.62 -6.46
CA PHE A 55 -7.74 -4.31 -5.19
C PHE A 55 -6.67 -5.39 -5.25
N ARG A 56 -6.00 -5.59 -4.13
CA ARG A 56 -5.14 -6.74 -3.88
C ARG A 56 -5.78 -7.58 -2.80
N GLY A 57 -5.91 -8.87 -3.07
CA GLY A 57 -6.33 -9.84 -2.07
C GLY A 57 -5.13 -10.29 -1.24
N LEU A 58 -5.39 -10.57 0.02
CA LEU A 58 -4.46 -11.22 0.92
C LEU A 58 -5.10 -12.52 1.41
N ILE A 59 -4.43 -13.64 1.20
CA ILE A 59 -4.81 -14.93 1.76
C ILE A 59 -3.77 -15.28 2.82
N GLU A 60 -4.19 -15.21 4.08
CA GLU A 60 -3.39 -15.71 5.21
C GLU A 60 -3.69 -17.19 5.39
N PHE A 61 -2.86 -18.05 4.76
CA PHE A 61 -3.14 -19.48 4.72
C PHE A 61 -2.68 -20.24 5.97
N SER A 62 -1.92 -19.60 6.86
CA SER A 62 -1.55 -20.13 8.17
C SER A 62 -1.04 -19.02 9.08
N ASN A 63 -1.34 -19.13 10.38
CA ASN A 63 -0.77 -18.28 11.42
C ASN A 63 0.19 -19.04 12.35
N LYS A 64 0.59 -20.26 12.01
CA LYS A 64 1.61 -21.03 12.73
C LYS A 64 2.99 -20.47 12.38
N CYS A 65 3.76 -20.10 13.41
CA CYS A 65 5.09 -19.51 13.24
C CYS A 65 6.05 -20.07 14.27
N ILE A 66 7.30 -20.37 13.85
CA ILE A 66 8.39 -20.79 14.74
C ILE A 66 9.20 -19.61 15.29
N LYS A 67 9.00 -18.40 14.74
CA LYS A 67 9.72 -17.18 15.17
C LYS A 67 9.03 -16.52 16.33
N ASP A 68 9.82 -15.82 17.13
CA ASP A 68 9.32 -15.11 18.31
C ASP A 68 9.59 -13.61 18.24
N CYS A 69 9.21 -12.99 17.12
CA CYS A 69 9.36 -11.54 16.91
C CYS A 69 8.44 -10.78 17.86
N LEU A 70 9.01 -9.96 18.75
CA LEU A 70 8.28 -9.29 19.84
C LEU A 70 7.13 -8.39 19.40
N TYR A 71 7.17 -7.88 18.17
CA TYR A 71 6.11 -7.03 17.60
C TYR A 71 5.01 -7.83 16.88
N CYS A 72 5.17 -9.14 16.71
CA CYS A 72 4.27 -9.94 15.88
C CYS A 72 3.20 -10.65 16.71
N GLY A 73 1.93 -10.46 16.29
CA GLY A 73 0.78 -11.11 16.96
C GLY A 73 0.77 -12.63 16.86
N ILE A 74 1.37 -13.19 15.79
CA ILE A 74 1.44 -14.64 15.57
C ILE A 74 2.78 -15.26 15.99
N ARG A 75 3.58 -14.56 16.81
CA ARG A 75 4.85 -15.12 17.33
C ARG A 75 4.63 -16.43 18.10
N ALA A 76 5.66 -17.28 18.13
CA ALA A 76 5.57 -18.61 18.75
C ALA A 76 5.11 -18.58 20.22
N SER A 77 5.62 -17.62 21.00
CA SER A 77 5.30 -17.48 22.44
C SER A 77 3.89 -16.94 22.74
N ASN A 78 3.16 -16.42 21.73
CA ASN A 78 1.80 -15.95 21.96
C ASN A 78 0.83 -17.12 21.97
N THR A 79 0.38 -17.50 23.18
CA THR A 79 -0.57 -18.60 23.41
C THR A 79 -2.04 -18.18 23.29
N ASP A 80 -2.33 -16.88 23.22
CA ASP A 80 -3.70 -16.33 23.19
C ASP A 80 -4.27 -16.28 21.76
N VAL A 81 -3.53 -16.87 20.79
CA VAL A 81 -3.93 -16.90 19.37
C VAL A 81 -4.33 -18.32 18.97
N GLU A 82 -5.54 -18.48 18.50
CA GLU A 82 -5.97 -19.72 17.85
C GLU A 82 -5.15 -19.96 16.58
N ARG A 83 -4.56 -21.15 16.47
CA ARG A 83 -3.68 -21.52 15.35
C ARG A 83 -4.45 -22.30 14.29
N PHE A 84 -4.26 -21.92 13.04
CA PHE A 84 -4.90 -22.55 11.90
C PHE A 84 -3.94 -22.84 10.75
N ASP A 85 -4.33 -23.74 9.90
CA ASP A 85 -3.79 -23.99 8.57
C ASP A 85 -4.95 -24.14 7.59
N MET A 86 -4.84 -23.52 6.45
CA MET A 86 -5.75 -23.75 5.34
C MET A 86 -5.27 -24.91 4.48
N THR A 87 -6.20 -25.66 3.95
CA THR A 87 -5.94 -26.68 2.93
C THR A 87 -5.61 -26.03 1.58
N LYS A 88 -5.02 -26.82 0.69
CA LYS A 88 -4.77 -26.37 -0.69
C LYS A 88 -6.08 -26.00 -1.40
N GLU A 89 -7.11 -26.77 -1.16
CA GLU A 89 -8.44 -26.60 -1.75
C GLU A 89 -9.05 -25.26 -1.32
N GLU A 90 -9.01 -24.92 -0.05
CA GLU A 90 -9.49 -23.63 0.49
C GLU A 90 -8.71 -22.45 -0.09
N ILE A 91 -7.38 -22.56 -0.21
CA ILE A 91 -6.55 -21.51 -0.83
C ILE A 91 -6.94 -21.31 -2.30
N LEU A 92 -7.14 -22.40 -3.04
CA LEU A 92 -7.54 -22.34 -4.45
C LEU A 92 -8.94 -21.75 -4.64
N GLU A 93 -9.89 -22.11 -3.77
CA GLU A 93 -11.24 -21.55 -3.77
C GLU A 93 -11.21 -20.02 -3.57
N MET A 94 -10.46 -19.53 -2.57
CA MET A 94 -10.30 -18.10 -2.34
C MET A 94 -9.60 -17.39 -3.50
N ALA A 95 -8.60 -18.03 -4.11
CA ALA A 95 -7.90 -17.48 -5.27
C ALA A 95 -8.85 -17.38 -6.49
N HIS A 96 -9.67 -18.39 -6.70
CA HIS A 96 -10.66 -18.40 -7.77
C HIS A 96 -11.73 -17.32 -7.57
N TRP A 97 -12.25 -17.21 -6.34
CA TRP A 97 -13.17 -16.14 -5.97
C TRP A 97 -12.59 -14.74 -6.26
N ALA A 98 -11.32 -14.51 -5.90
CA ALA A 98 -10.66 -13.24 -6.17
C ALA A 98 -10.49 -12.97 -7.67
N TYR A 99 -10.21 -14.01 -8.46
CA TYR A 99 -10.15 -13.92 -9.93
C TYR A 99 -11.50 -13.52 -10.52
N GLU A 100 -12.59 -14.18 -10.13
CA GLU A 100 -13.96 -13.87 -10.59
C GLU A 100 -14.38 -12.44 -10.22
N ASN A 101 -13.94 -11.96 -9.04
CA ASN A 101 -14.20 -10.61 -8.56
C ASN A 101 -13.18 -9.57 -9.06
N ARG A 102 -12.34 -9.93 -10.03
CA ARG A 102 -11.41 -9.04 -10.73
C ARG A 102 -10.40 -8.34 -9.82
N TYR A 103 -9.89 -9.02 -8.82
CA TYR A 103 -8.76 -8.53 -8.05
C TYR A 103 -7.52 -8.45 -8.93
N GLY A 104 -6.76 -7.36 -8.81
CA GLY A 104 -5.57 -7.13 -9.65
C GLY A 104 -4.39 -8.06 -9.31
N SER A 105 -4.33 -8.57 -8.09
CA SER A 105 -3.30 -9.51 -7.62
C SER A 105 -3.69 -10.15 -6.30
N LEU A 106 -3.02 -11.25 -5.97
CA LEU A 106 -3.10 -11.91 -4.67
C LEU A 106 -1.73 -11.95 -4.01
N THR A 107 -1.71 -11.82 -2.70
CA THR A 107 -0.55 -12.11 -1.85
C THR A 107 -0.90 -13.28 -0.95
N LEU A 108 -0.01 -14.25 -0.88
CA LEU A 108 -0.10 -15.36 0.06
C LEU A 108 0.82 -15.08 1.24
N GLN A 109 0.31 -15.22 2.45
CA GLN A 109 1.05 -14.95 3.67
C GLN A 109 0.86 -16.07 4.69
N SER A 110 1.91 -16.35 5.45
CA SER A 110 1.85 -17.26 6.60
C SER A 110 2.87 -16.87 7.66
N GLY A 111 2.82 -17.53 8.80
CA GLY A 111 3.96 -17.62 9.69
C GLY A 111 5.10 -18.44 9.05
N GLU A 112 6.30 -18.28 9.56
CA GLU A 112 7.47 -19.06 9.13
C GLU A 112 7.47 -20.44 9.82
N ARG A 113 7.75 -21.49 9.04
CA ARG A 113 7.80 -22.89 9.49
C ARG A 113 9.21 -23.45 9.41
#